data_8ffd8a5eec0d64804f95af54a021372c
#
_entry.id   8ffd8a5eec0d64804f95af54a021372c
#
_cell.length_a   1.000
_cell.length_b   1.000
_cell.length_c   1.000
_cell.angle_alpha   90.00
_cell.angle_beta   90.00
_cell.angle_gamma   90.00
#
_symmetry.space_group_name_H-M   'P 1'
#
loop_
_entity.id
_entity.type
_entity.pdbx_description
1 polymer ?
#
loop_
_entity_poly.entity_id
_entity_poly.type
_entity_poly.pdbx_seq_one_letter_code
_entity_poly.pdbx_strand_id
1 'polypeptide(L)'
;MSSRRTPAESDHSHPSAAVSRRGIVRMGAALGSMGLLATAAPASAAGDAPDGDPALRKPILVGANPGLQLFDGAGSCTAYVSVWQVEWSTHGAGNVVVLWRPDGVRTVGEDPRLALWLADHFVRHFPELDGLPWSAPRFHRSAVQVRLDLASGLRARGGGIDVRMAEVLDRRAFATDRFPLAGVEHSLSLVFGPCGRARALVDGRVQPGEISRGGTPDRPSSSAFLAAAEVWRA
;
A
#
# COMPACT_ATOMS: atom_id res chain seq x y z
N MET A 1 -55.29 59.13 23.03
CA MET A 1 -55.64 58.51 21.74
C MET A 1 -54.32 57.96 21.16
N SER A 2 -54.14 56.67 21.31
CA SER A 2 -52.87 56.01 21.05
C SER A 2 -53.05 55.11 19.81
N SER A 3 -52.28 55.38 18.77
CA SER A 3 -52.32 54.63 17.52
C SER A 3 -51.16 53.63 17.49
N ARG A 4 -51.45 52.35 17.57
CA ARG A 4 -50.48 51.27 17.44
C ARG A 4 -50.16 51.04 15.96
N ARG A 5 -48.87 51.05 15.60
CA ARG A 5 -48.37 50.56 14.30
C ARG A 5 -47.81 49.17 14.53
N THR A 6 -48.28 48.24 13.75
CA THR A 6 -47.77 46.86 13.59
C THR A 6 -46.53 46.87 12.67
N PRO A 7 -45.43 46.19 12.98
CA PRO A 7 -44.36 45.98 12.03
C PRO A 7 -44.61 44.78 11.12
N ALA A 8 -44.25 44.92 9.87
CA ALA A 8 -44.34 43.93 8.81
C ALA A 8 -43.29 42.81 9.04
N GLU A 9 -43.77 41.61 8.88
CA GLU A 9 -43.03 40.35 8.87
C GLU A 9 -42.27 40.22 7.55
N SER A 10 -40.94 40.21 7.62
CA SER A 10 -40.07 39.99 6.45
C SER A 10 -39.79 38.51 6.35
N ASP A 11 -40.44 37.86 5.39
CA ASP A 11 -40.20 36.51 4.96
C ASP A 11 -38.83 36.39 4.26
N HIS A 12 -37.85 35.81 4.94
CA HIS A 12 -36.56 35.46 4.36
C HIS A 12 -36.53 33.98 4.01
N SER A 13 -37.08 33.67 2.84
CA SER A 13 -36.91 32.39 2.19
C SER A 13 -35.44 32.13 1.86
N HIS A 14 -34.79 31.32 2.66
CA HIS A 14 -33.48 30.78 2.31
C HIS A 14 -33.63 29.66 1.28
N PRO A 15 -32.94 29.69 0.14
CA PRO A 15 -32.90 28.54 -0.75
C PRO A 15 -32.05 27.42 -0.10
N SER A 16 -32.72 26.34 0.24
CA SER A 16 -32.11 25.09 0.65
C SER A 16 -31.29 24.52 -0.52
N ALA A 17 -29.97 24.63 -0.44
CA ALA A 17 -29.08 24.01 -1.39
C ALA A 17 -29.20 22.47 -1.26
N ALA A 18 -29.91 21.88 -2.19
CA ALA A 18 -29.97 20.43 -2.34
C ALA A 18 -28.57 19.90 -2.68
N VAL A 19 -27.91 19.34 -1.68
CA VAL A 19 -26.66 18.59 -1.87
C VAL A 19 -26.99 17.37 -2.72
N SER A 20 -26.52 17.40 -3.95
CA SER A 20 -26.69 16.34 -4.94
C SER A 20 -25.99 15.07 -4.45
N ARG A 21 -26.78 14.02 -4.13
CA ARG A 21 -26.33 12.68 -3.72
C ARG A 21 -25.66 11.87 -4.86
N ARG A 22 -25.14 12.49 -5.88
CA ARG A 22 -24.53 11.82 -7.05
C ARG A 22 -23.00 11.71 -7.03
N GLY A 23 -22.33 12.06 -5.92
CA GLY A 23 -20.86 12.06 -5.80
C GLY A 23 -20.23 10.87 -5.05
N ILE A 24 -21.01 9.90 -4.52
CA ILE A 24 -20.49 8.89 -3.57
C ILE A 24 -20.36 7.47 -4.18
N VAL A 25 -20.35 7.31 -5.49
CA VAL A 25 -20.27 5.97 -6.12
C VAL A 25 -18.98 5.79 -6.93
N ARG A 26 -17.87 6.43 -6.56
CA ARG A 26 -16.58 6.20 -7.24
C ARG A 26 -15.38 5.91 -6.35
N MET A 27 -15.55 5.65 -5.06
CA MET A 27 -14.44 5.27 -4.17
C MET A 27 -14.33 3.75 -3.90
N GLY A 28 -15.12 2.93 -4.57
CA GLY A 28 -15.06 1.47 -4.42
C GLY A 28 -14.11 0.74 -5.37
N ALA A 29 -13.37 1.44 -6.23
CA ALA A 29 -12.59 0.80 -7.30
C ALA A 29 -11.08 0.73 -7.05
N ALA A 30 -10.56 1.35 -6.00
CA ALA A 30 -9.11 1.32 -5.70
C ALA A 30 -8.63 0.00 -5.07
N LEU A 31 -9.54 -0.86 -4.64
CA LEU A 31 -9.22 -2.19 -4.10
C LEU A 31 -8.76 -3.19 -5.18
N GLY A 32 -8.70 -2.76 -6.43
CA GLY A 32 -8.37 -3.62 -7.56
C GLY A 32 -6.97 -3.53 -8.12
N SER A 33 -6.15 -2.57 -7.72
CA SER A 33 -4.95 -2.28 -8.53
C SER A 33 -3.81 -3.29 -8.35
N MET A 34 -3.60 -3.88 -7.19
CA MET A 34 -2.78 -5.10 -7.13
C MET A 34 -3.53 -6.34 -7.63
N GLY A 35 -4.86 -6.36 -7.54
CA GLY A 35 -5.70 -7.33 -8.22
C GLY A 35 -5.61 -7.20 -9.75
N LEU A 36 -5.43 -6.02 -10.31
CA LEU A 36 -5.26 -5.79 -11.75
C LEU A 36 -3.89 -6.24 -12.27
N LEU A 37 -2.82 -6.13 -11.50
CA LEU A 37 -1.55 -6.80 -11.83
C LEU A 37 -1.69 -8.33 -11.80
N ALA A 38 -2.62 -8.84 -10.96
CA ALA A 38 -2.93 -10.28 -10.89
C ALA A 38 -4.03 -10.73 -11.87
N THR A 39 -4.80 -9.83 -12.49
CA THR A 39 -5.79 -10.14 -13.54
C THR A 39 -5.23 -10.00 -14.97
N ALA A 40 -3.95 -9.61 -15.11
CA ALA A 40 -3.28 -9.91 -16.37
C ALA A 40 -3.47 -11.40 -16.62
N ALA A 41 -4.23 -11.75 -17.65
CA ALA A 41 -4.43 -13.12 -18.11
C ALA A 41 -3.07 -13.82 -18.08
N PRO A 42 -3.03 -15.16 -17.87
CA PRO A 42 -1.78 -15.86 -18.09
C PRO A 42 -1.37 -15.49 -19.52
N ALA A 43 -0.39 -14.61 -19.64
CA ALA A 43 0.30 -14.49 -20.89
C ALA A 43 0.76 -15.90 -21.16
N SER A 44 0.18 -16.53 -22.16
CA SER A 44 0.67 -17.78 -22.71
C SER A 44 2.17 -17.61 -22.79
N ALA A 45 2.91 -18.51 -22.22
CA ALA A 45 4.37 -18.49 -22.16
C ALA A 45 4.96 -18.75 -23.56
N ALA A 46 4.58 -17.95 -24.55
CA ALA A 46 5.06 -17.88 -25.92
C ALA A 46 4.81 -16.45 -26.41
N GLY A 47 5.37 -15.46 -25.71
CA GLY A 47 5.40 -14.07 -26.12
C GLY A 47 6.82 -13.60 -26.02
N ASP A 48 7.35 -13.18 -27.15
CA ASP A 48 8.62 -12.57 -27.44
C ASP A 48 9.50 -12.27 -26.22
N ALA A 49 10.63 -12.96 -26.16
CA ALA A 49 11.71 -12.59 -25.23
C ALA A 49 11.96 -11.08 -25.40
N PRO A 50 12.03 -10.30 -24.31
CA PRO A 50 12.28 -8.87 -24.41
C PRO A 50 13.59 -8.67 -25.16
N ASP A 51 13.59 -7.77 -26.16
CA ASP A 51 14.71 -7.45 -27.05
C ASP A 51 15.95 -6.83 -26.35
N GLY A 52 16.03 -6.91 -25.03
CA GLY A 52 17.18 -6.47 -24.24
C GLY A 52 17.99 -7.65 -23.73
N ASP A 53 19.30 -7.64 -23.95
CA ASP A 53 20.23 -8.59 -23.35
C ASP A 53 20.04 -8.59 -21.81
N PRO A 54 19.59 -9.70 -21.18
CA PRO A 54 19.41 -9.78 -19.74
C PRO A 54 20.69 -9.42 -18.96
N ALA A 55 21.88 -9.57 -19.56
CA ALA A 55 23.15 -9.21 -18.96
C ALA A 55 23.36 -7.69 -18.80
N LEU A 56 22.55 -6.86 -19.49
CA LEU A 56 22.61 -5.39 -19.39
C LEU A 56 21.68 -4.81 -18.32
N ARG A 57 20.75 -5.61 -17.78
CA ARG A 57 19.82 -5.16 -16.75
C ARG A 57 20.55 -4.95 -15.42
N LYS A 58 20.40 -3.78 -14.83
CA LYS A 58 20.99 -3.46 -13.53
C LYS A 58 19.94 -3.65 -12.44
N PRO A 59 20.18 -4.52 -11.45
CA PRO A 59 19.29 -4.59 -10.31
C PRO A 59 19.31 -3.25 -9.58
N ILE A 60 18.17 -2.82 -9.07
CA ILE A 60 18.06 -1.65 -8.19
C ILE A 60 17.65 -2.04 -6.79
N LEU A 61 16.91 -3.18 -6.67
CA LEU A 61 16.50 -3.73 -5.40
C LEU A 61 16.26 -5.23 -5.53
N VAL A 62 16.75 -5.97 -4.54
CA VAL A 62 16.47 -7.40 -4.30
C VAL A 62 16.06 -7.57 -2.85
N GLY A 63 14.95 -8.24 -2.59
CA GLY A 63 14.49 -8.49 -1.23
C GLY A 63 13.01 -8.81 -1.14
N ALA A 64 12.45 -8.58 0.02
CA ALA A 64 11.03 -8.81 0.27
C ALA A 64 10.32 -7.51 0.65
N ASN A 65 9.07 -7.38 0.21
CA ASN A 65 8.21 -6.24 0.49
C ASN A 65 6.76 -6.65 0.82
N PRO A 66 6.49 -7.30 1.95
CA PRO A 66 5.14 -7.48 2.45
C PRO A 66 4.42 -6.16 2.69
N GLY A 67 3.13 -6.12 2.32
CA GLY A 67 2.26 -4.96 2.49
C GLY A 67 0.98 -5.28 3.25
N LEU A 68 0.50 -4.32 4.04
CA LEU A 68 -0.75 -4.38 4.79
C LEU A 68 -1.49 -3.06 4.67
N GLN A 69 -2.71 -3.10 4.12
CA GLN A 69 -3.63 -1.96 4.12
C GLN A 69 -4.86 -2.31 4.95
N LEU A 70 -5.24 -1.40 5.86
CA LEU A 70 -6.40 -1.52 6.73
C LEU A 70 -7.46 -0.50 6.33
N PHE A 71 -8.73 -0.91 6.41
CA PHE A 71 -9.88 -0.09 6.04
C PHE A 71 -10.88 -0.05 7.17
N ASP A 72 -11.54 1.10 7.36
CA ASP A 72 -12.69 1.23 8.24
C ASP A 72 -13.97 0.65 7.62
N GLY A 73 -15.07 0.67 8.37
CA GLY A 73 -16.37 0.20 7.90
C GLY A 73 -16.96 1.00 6.73
N ALA A 74 -16.42 2.18 6.42
CA ALA A 74 -16.80 2.99 5.26
C ALA A 74 -15.91 2.72 4.03
N GLY A 75 -14.88 1.86 4.17
CA GLY A 75 -13.94 1.54 3.11
C GLY A 75 -12.80 2.56 2.96
N SER A 76 -12.63 3.47 3.92
CA SER A 76 -11.51 4.41 3.91
C SER A 76 -10.26 3.76 4.48
N CYS A 77 -9.10 3.99 3.84
CA CYS A 77 -7.82 3.49 4.34
C CYS A 77 -7.47 4.18 5.67
N THR A 78 -7.27 3.39 6.71
CA THR A 78 -6.89 3.85 8.05
C THR A 78 -5.41 3.73 8.33
N ALA A 79 -4.74 2.76 7.70
CA ALA A 79 -3.30 2.58 7.77
C ALA A 79 -2.80 1.76 6.58
N TYR A 80 -1.58 2.06 6.16
CA TYR A 80 -0.80 1.22 5.25
C TYR A 80 0.57 0.94 5.86
N VAL A 81 0.98 -0.31 5.87
CA VAL A 81 2.30 -0.72 6.37
C VAL A 81 3.03 -1.47 5.27
N SER A 82 4.20 -0.99 4.92
CA SER A 82 5.13 -1.65 4.01
C SER A 82 6.33 -2.13 4.82
N VAL A 83 6.55 -3.44 4.84
CA VAL A 83 7.70 -4.06 5.51
C VAL A 83 8.74 -4.41 4.45
N TRP A 84 9.98 -4.07 4.69
CA TRP A 84 11.09 -4.33 3.79
C TRP A 84 12.14 -5.19 4.46
N GLN A 85 12.56 -6.23 3.79
CA GLN A 85 13.77 -6.98 4.05
C GLN A 85 14.62 -6.90 2.80
N VAL A 86 15.49 -5.88 2.74
CA VAL A 86 16.32 -5.60 1.57
C VAL A 86 17.61 -6.39 1.70
N GLU A 87 17.82 -7.32 0.80
CA GLU A 87 19.07 -8.09 0.69
C GLU A 87 20.14 -7.29 -0.03
N TRP A 88 19.72 -6.55 -1.06
CA TRP A 88 20.59 -5.68 -1.83
C TRP A 88 19.81 -4.51 -2.43
N SER A 89 20.39 -3.32 -2.42
CA SER A 89 19.94 -2.19 -3.22
C SER A 89 21.09 -1.20 -3.49
N THR A 90 20.85 -0.24 -4.39
CA THR A 90 21.77 0.87 -4.64
C THR A 90 21.95 1.80 -3.43
N HIS A 91 21.11 1.65 -2.40
CA HIS A 91 21.11 2.46 -1.17
C HIS A 91 21.45 1.64 0.08
N GLY A 92 21.95 0.41 -0.09
CA GLY A 92 22.32 -0.49 0.99
C GLY A 92 21.36 -1.65 1.18
N ALA A 93 21.54 -2.38 2.26
CA ALA A 93 20.75 -3.53 2.68
C ALA A 93 20.25 -3.34 4.12
N GLY A 94 19.20 -4.05 4.50
CA GLY A 94 18.64 -3.98 5.85
C GLY A 94 17.14 -4.08 5.90
N ASN A 95 16.60 -4.00 7.11
CA ASN A 95 15.18 -4.08 7.35
C ASN A 95 14.59 -2.69 7.62
N VAL A 96 13.45 -2.40 6.98
CA VAL A 96 12.74 -1.12 7.12
C VAL A 96 11.24 -1.36 7.24
N VAL A 97 10.57 -0.55 8.03
CA VAL A 97 9.10 -0.43 8.02
C VAL A 97 8.72 0.99 7.64
N VAL A 98 7.83 1.11 6.67
CA VAL A 98 7.16 2.38 6.32
C VAL A 98 5.71 2.25 6.74
N LEU A 99 5.27 3.13 7.62
CA LEU A 99 3.90 3.23 8.09
C LEU A 99 3.30 4.55 7.59
N TRP A 100 2.23 4.46 6.81
CA TRP A 100 1.38 5.58 6.48
C TRP A 100 0.11 5.54 7.32
N ARG A 101 -0.30 6.70 7.81
CA ARG A 101 -1.61 6.96 8.44
C ARG A 101 -2.10 8.34 8.03
N PRO A 102 -3.39 8.66 8.24
CA PRO A 102 -3.92 10.01 7.95
C PRO A 102 -3.16 11.16 8.64
N ASP A 103 -2.53 10.89 9.79
CA ASP A 103 -1.73 11.85 10.56
C ASP A 103 -0.25 11.93 10.12
N GLY A 104 0.18 11.10 9.17
CA GLY A 104 1.51 11.21 8.60
C GLY A 104 2.19 9.89 8.24
N VAL A 105 3.42 10.03 7.76
CA VAL A 105 4.29 8.91 7.37
C VAL A 105 5.44 8.75 8.36
N ARG A 106 5.65 7.52 8.86
CA ARG A 106 6.75 7.15 9.75
C ARG A 106 7.58 6.06 9.08
N THR A 107 8.89 6.24 9.06
CA THR A 107 9.85 5.23 8.62
C THR A 107 10.67 4.76 9.80
N VAL A 108 10.91 3.45 9.88
CA VAL A 108 11.71 2.81 10.94
C VAL A 108 12.77 1.93 10.30
N GLY A 109 14.00 2.07 10.73
CA GLY A 109 15.14 1.31 10.24
C GLY A 109 16.44 1.75 10.92
N GLU A 110 17.54 1.10 10.60
CA GLU A 110 18.86 1.48 11.13
C GLU A 110 19.54 2.51 10.22
N ASP A 111 19.38 2.39 8.90
CA ASP A 111 19.92 3.31 7.92
C ASP A 111 18.84 4.30 7.41
N PRO A 112 19.00 5.60 7.69
CA PRO A 112 18.06 6.62 7.22
C PRO A 112 18.06 6.78 5.70
N ARG A 113 19.19 6.54 5.00
CA ARG A 113 19.27 6.67 3.54
C ARG A 113 18.39 5.61 2.87
N LEU A 114 18.53 4.35 3.29
CA LEU A 114 17.71 3.26 2.79
C LEU A 114 16.24 3.49 3.12
N ALA A 115 15.92 3.84 4.40
CA ALA A 115 14.54 4.00 4.86
C ALA A 115 13.81 5.13 4.12
N LEU A 116 14.41 6.30 3.96
CA LEU A 116 13.81 7.43 3.27
C LEU A 116 13.72 7.19 1.76
N TRP A 117 14.73 6.56 1.16
CA TRP A 117 14.68 6.19 -0.24
C TRP A 117 13.53 5.22 -0.54
N LEU A 118 13.34 4.18 0.27
CA LEU A 118 12.22 3.24 0.11
C LEU A 118 10.87 3.94 0.26
N ALA A 119 10.73 4.86 1.22
CA ALA A 119 9.50 5.60 1.43
C ALA A 119 9.15 6.49 0.22
N ASP A 120 10.11 7.28 -0.28
CA ASP A 120 9.86 8.31 -1.29
C ASP A 120 9.94 7.80 -2.73
N HIS A 121 10.70 6.72 -3.00
CA HIS A 121 10.89 6.21 -4.36
C HIS A 121 10.11 4.93 -4.64
N PHE A 122 9.61 4.23 -3.61
CA PHE A 122 8.78 3.04 -3.79
C PHE A 122 7.41 3.22 -3.17
N VAL A 123 7.33 3.25 -1.83
CA VAL A 123 6.06 3.17 -1.10
C VAL A 123 5.10 4.28 -1.50
N ARG A 124 5.59 5.51 -1.64
CA ARG A 124 4.78 6.66 -2.07
C ARG A 124 4.06 6.44 -3.41
N HIS A 125 4.64 5.63 -4.28
CA HIS A 125 4.17 5.38 -5.64
C HIS A 125 3.40 4.06 -5.79
N PHE A 126 3.16 3.36 -4.69
CA PHE A 126 2.35 2.14 -4.74
C PHE A 126 0.89 2.47 -4.98
N PRO A 127 0.19 1.67 -5.81
CA PRO A 127 -1.21 1.88 -6.12
C PRO A 127 -2.12 1.90 -4.88
N GLU A 128 -1.73 1.23 -3.81
CA GLU A 128 -2.44 1.19 -2.53
C GLU A 128 -2.50 2.56 -1.85
N LEU A 129 -1.61 3.47 -2.22
CA LEU A 129 -1.52 4.82 -1.66
C LEU A 129 -1.97 5.90 -2.65
N ASP A 130 -2.43 5.49 -3.83
CA ASP A 130 -2.92 6.44 -4.84
C ASP A 130 -4.11 7.26 -4.29
N GLY A 131 -4.03 8.57 -4.47
CA GLY A 131 -5.02 9.51 -3.95
C GLY A 131 -4.96 9.77 -2.44
N LEU A 132 -4.08 9.08 -1.68
CA LEU A 132 -3.90 9.37 -0.25
C LEU A 132 -2.86 10.49 -0.03
N PRO A 133 -3.08 11.36 0.98
CA PRO A 133 -2.14 12.45 1.25
C PRO A 133 -0.79 11.89 1.73
N TRP A 134 0.29 12.30 1.09
CA TRP A 134 1.64 11.91 1.48
C TRP A 134 2.38 13.08 2.11
N SER A 135 2.69 12.97 3.39
CA SER A 135 3.55 13.92 4.11
C SER A 135 5.01 13.46 4.10
N ALA A 136 5.93 14.39 4.34
CA ALA A 136 7.35 14.04 4.49
C ALA A 136 7.55 12.96 5.56
N PRO A 137 8.24 11.85 5.25
CA PRO A 137 8.44 10.76 6.19
C PRO A 137 9.23 11.19 7.41
N ARG A 138 8.76 10.82 8.61
CA ARG A 138 9.50 11.00 9.86
C ARG A 138 10.32 9.75 10.13
N PHE A 139 11.64 9.89 10.07
CA PHE A 139 12.55 8.78 10.35
C PHE A 139 12.72 8.53 11.85
N HIS A 140 12.62 7.27 12.23
CA HIS A 140 12.89 6.79 13.57
C HIS A 140 13.97 5.68 13.52
N ARG A 141 15.15 5.95 14.08
CA ARG A 141 16.24 4.97 14.11
C ARG A 141 15.92 3.85 15.09
N SER A 142 15.76 2.65 14.60
CA SER A 142 15.55 1.45 15.41
C SER A 142 15.85 0.21 14.57
N ALA A 143 16.40 -0.82 15.17
CA ALA A 143 16.48 -2.13 14.53
C ALA A 143 15.07 -2.65 14.24
N VAL A 144 14.88 -3.21 13.04
CA VAL A 144 13.67 -3.89 12.62
C VAL A 144 13.98 -5.37 12.49
N GLN A 145 13.27 -6.19 13.23
CA GLN A 145 13.33 -7.65 13.12
C GLN A 145 12.24 -8.12 12.17
N VAL A 146 12.62 -8.81 11.10
CA VAL A 146 11.69 -9.40 10.13
C VAL A 146 11.86 -10.92 10.15
N ARG A 147 10.73 -11.64 10.24
CA ARG A 147 10.64 -13.06 10.01
C ARG A 147 9.57 -13.28 8.96
N LEU A 148 10.00 -13.60 7.76
CA LEU A 148 9.15 -13.84 6.61
C LEU A 148 9.31 -15.28 6.16
N ASP A 149 8.19 -15.94 5.96
CA ASP A 149 8.06 -17.20 5.26
C ASP A 149 6.86 -17.11 4.32
N LEU A 150 7.12 -17.19 3.02
CA LEU A 150 6.09 -17.07 1.99
C LEU A 150 5.01 -18.16 2.04
N ALA A 151 5.23 -19.24 2.81
CA ALA A 151 4.23 -20.29 3.00
C ALA A 151 3.39 -20.10 4.27
N SER A 152 3.90 -19.43 5.30
CA SER A 152 3.23 -19.33 6.60
C SER A 152 2.89 -17.92 7.05
N GLY A 153 3.66 -16.89 6.64
CA GLY A 153 3.33 -15.51 6.98
C GLY A 153 4.51 -14.62 7.32
N LEU A 154 4.19 -13.50 7.98
CA LEU A 154 5.12 -12.46 8.37
C LEU A 154 4.97 -12.11 9.84
N ARG A 155 6.10 -11.86 10.48
CA ARG A 155 6.19 -11.08 11.72
C ARG A 155 7.31 -10.05 11.58
N ALA A 156 6.96 -8.77 11.72
CA ALA A 156 7.93 -7.67 11.73
C ALA A 156 7.76 -6.81 12.98
N ARG A 157 8.89 -6.42 13.60
CA ARG A 157 8.91 -5.59 14.81
C ARG A 157 10.06 -4.59 14.78
N GLY A 158 9.79 -3.36 15.15
CA GLY A 158 10.80 -2.32 15.31
C GLY A 158 10.17 -0.97 15.59
N GLY A 159 10.84 -0.13 16.38
CA GLY A 159 10.42 1.25 16.63
C GLY A 159 8.97 1.43 17.08
N GLY A 160 8.45 0.54 17.93
CA GLY A 160 7.07 0.58 18.39
C GLY A 160 6.04 0.00 17.41
N ILE A 161 6.45 -0.50 16.24
CA ILE A 161 5.56 -1.15 15.26
C ILE A 161 5.68 -2.68 15.39
N ASP A 162 4.55 -3.41 15.45
CA ASP A 162 4.47 -4.88 15.38
C ASP A 162 3.44 -5.24 14.30
N VAL A 163 3.89 -5.91 13.24
CA VAL A 163 3.05 -6.36 12.12
C VAL A 163 3.03 -7.87 12.08
N ARG A 164 1.85 -8.43 11.88
CA ARG A 164 1.66 -9.88 11.69
C ARG A 164 0.71 -10.14 10.55
N MET A 165 1.09 -11.05 9.68
CA MET A 165 0.27 -11.57 8.60
C MET A 165 0.33 -13.10 8.66
N ALA A 166 -0.79 -13.74 8.40
CA ALA A 166 -0.93 -15.20 8.46
C ALA A 166 -2.03 -15.70 7.52
N GLU A 167 -2.17 -17.00 7.40
CA GLU A 167 -3.13 -17.64 6.51
C GLU A 167 -2.86 -17.24 5.06
N VAL A 168 -1.73 -17.66 4.52
CA VAL A 168 -1.40 -17.47 3.11
C VAL A 168 -2.42 -18.25 2.28
N LEU A 169 -3.24 -17.51 1.53
CA LEU A 169 -4.38 -18.04 0.77
C LEU A 169 -3.96 -18.67 -0.55
N ASP A 170 -2.87 -18.17 -1.12
CA ASP A 170 -2.33 -18.61 -2.40
C ASP A 170 -0.89 -18.11 -2.53
N ARG A 171 -0.15 -18.64 -3.53
CA ARG A 171 1.19 -18.18 -3.83
C ARG A 171 1.42 -18.19 -5.34
N ARG A 172 1.74 -17.02 -5.89
CA ARG A 172 1.86 -16.81 -7.33
C ARG A 172 3.15 -16.11 -7.69
N ALA A 173 3.79 -16.56 -8.78
CA ALA A 173 4.87 -15.82 -9.41
C ALA A 173 4.28 -14.86 -10.46
N PHE A 174 4.92 -13.71 -10.61
CA PHE A 174 4.60 -12.68 -11.59
C PHE A 174 5.87 -12.02 -12.07
N ALA A 175 5.95 -11.71 -13.36
CA ALA A 175 7.03 -10.93 -13.93
C ALA A 175 6.47 -9.94 -14.96
N THR A 176 7.08 -8.78 -15.07
CA THR A 176 6.78 -7.77 -16.07
C THR A 176 8.00 -6.92 -16.37
N ASP A 177 8.12 -6.48 -17.61
CA ASP A 177 9.13 -5.50 -18.04
C ASP A 177 8.60 -4.07 -18.02
N ARG A 178 7.34 -3.86 -17.63
CA ARG A 178 6.65 -2.57 -17.56
C ARG A 178 6.07 -2.33 -16.18
N PHE A 179 6.93 -2.26 -15.20
CA PHE A 179 6.55 -1.87 -13.84
C PHE A 179 6.79 -0.36 -13.68
N PRO A 180 5.73 0.46 -13.68
CA PRO A 180 5.88 1.91 -13.51
C PRO A 180 6.19 2.22 -12.06
N LEU A 181 7.35 2.81 -11.81
CA LEU A 181 7.75 3.27 -10.50
C LEU A 181 8.29 4.70 -10.62
N ALA A 182 7.65 5.65 -9.92
CA ALA A 182 8.00 7.07 -9.96
C ALA A 182 8.10 7.65 -11.39
N GLY A 183 7.23 7.21 -12.31
CA GLY A 183 7.21 7.65 -13.70
C GLY A 183 8.30 7.05 -14.60
N VAL A 184 9.07 6.07 -14.10
CA VAL A 184 10.09 5.33 -14.86
C VAL A 184 9.67 3.86 -14.96
N GLU A 185 9.79 3.27 -16.13
CA GLU A 185 9.54 1.84 -16.33
C GLU A 185 10.72 1.01 -15.82
N HIS A 186 10.40 -0.10 -15.15
CA HIS A 186 11.33 -1.06 -14.60
C HIS A 186 10.87 -2.48 -14.95
N SER A 187 11.77 -3.44 -14.88
CA SER A 187 11.39 -4.85 -14.83
C SER A 187 11.18 -5.25 -13.37
N LEU A 188 10.18 -6.08 -13.14
CA LEU A 188 9.84 -6.64 -11.83
C LEU A 188 9.65 -8.15 -11.95
N SER A 189 10.30 -8.90 -11.07
CA SER A 189 10.00 -10.30 -10.79
C SER A 189 9.53 -10.40 -9.34
N LEU A 190 8.44 -11.10 -9.09
CA LEU A 190 7.78 -11.08 -7.79
C LEU A 190 7.12 -12.43 -7.51
N VAL A 191 7.28 -12.94 -6.29
CA VAL A 191 6.43 -13.98 -5.72
C VAL A 191 5.49 -13.31 -4.72
N PHE A 192 4.19 -13.48 -4.94
CA PHE A 192 3.11 -12.82 -4.20
C PHE A 192 2.26 -13.84 -3.45
N GLY A 193 1.93 -13.56 -2.18
CA GLY A 193 1.07 -14.39 -1.35
C GLY A 193 0.04 -13.56 -0.58
N PRO A 194 -1.26 -13.51 -1.00
CA PRO A 194 -2.29 -12.84 -0.22
C PRO A 194 -2.54 -13.57 1.11
N CYS A 195 -2.77 -12.81 2.18
CA CYS A 195 -2.98 -13.31 3.53
C CYS A 195 -4.44 -13.17 3.96
N GLY A 196 -5.00 -14.21 4.59
CA GLY A 196 -6.35 -14.20 5.14
C GLY A 196 -6.47 -13.48 6.47
N ARG A 197 -5.36 -13.26 7.19
CA ARG A 197 -5.31 -12.52 8.46
C ARG A 197 -4.12 -11.59 8.51
N ALA A 198 -4.35 -10.38 9.01
CA ALA A 198 -3.28 -9.47 9.35
C ALA A 198 -3.68 -8.50 10.46
N ARG A 199 -2.68 -7.96 11.15
CA ARG A 199 -2.85 -6.88 12.12
C ARG A 199 -1.56 -6.08 12.25
N ALA A 200 -1.72 -4.80 12.61
CA ALA A 200 -0.63 -3.94 12.99
C ALA A 200 -0.89 -3.32 14.37
N LEU A 201 0.15 -3.23 15.19
CA LEU A 201 0.16 -2.45 16.42
C LEU A 201 1.17 -1.32 16.24
N VAL A 202 0.82 -0.15 16.75
CA VAL A 202 1.71 1.01 16.83
C VAL A 202 1.71 1.50 18.27
N ASP A 203 2.89 1.52 18.88
CA ASP A 203 3.11 1.90 20.27
C ASP A 203 2.18 1.13 21.24
N GLY A 204 2.06 -0.21 20.98
CA GLY A 204 1.25 -1.15 21.76
C GLY A 204 -0.26 -1.11 21.47
N ARG A 205 -0.74 -0.20 20.63
CA ARG A 205 -2.16 -0.06 20.28
C ARG A 205 -2.44 -0.69 18.94
N VAL A 206 -3.48 -1.53 18.86
CA VAL A 206 -3.95 -2.10 17.59
C VAL A 206 -4.39 -0.96 16.67
N GLN A 207 -3.92 -0.98 15.43
CA GLN A 207 -4.39 -0.02 14.43
C GLN A 207 -5.83 -0.35 14.05
N PRO A 208 -6.70 0.68 13.95
CA PRO A 208 -8.10 0.48 13.58
C PRO A 208 -8.21 0.03 12.13
N GLY A 209 -9.29 -0.71 11.86
CA GLY A 209 -9.63 -1.19 10.53
C GLY A 209 -9.33 -2.67 10.34
N GLU A 210 -9.84 -3.18 9.23
CA GLU A 210 -9.79 -4.59 8.82
C GLU A 210 -9.12 -4.71 7.46
N ILE A 211 -8.58 -5.89 7.15
CA ILE A 211 -8.13 -6.21 5.81
C ILE A 211 -9.34 -6.38 4.88
N SER A 212 -9.19 -5.98 3.63
CA SER A 212 -10.15 -6.30 2.58
C SER A 212 -9.72 -7.61 1.90
N ARG A 213 -10.66 -8.54 1.74
CA ARG A 213 -10.46 -9.80 1.02
C ARG A 213 -11.39 -9.85 -0.18
N GLY A 214 -10.91 -10.42 -1.27
CA GLY A 214 -11.66 -10.52 -2.52
C GLY A 214 -11.08 -11.57 -3.45
N GLY A 215 -11.33 -11.41 -4.75
CA GLY A 215 -10.95 -12.38 -5.78
C GLY A 215 -11.93 -13.53 -5.88
N THR A 216 -11.47 -14.62 -6.48
CA THR A 216 -12.21 -15.89 -6.61
C THR A 216 -11.58 -16.96 -5.72
N PRO A 217 -12.28 -18.10 -5.45
CA PRO A 217 -11.67 -19.22 -4.72
C PRO A 217 -10.34 -19.69 -5.32
N ASP A 218 -10.25 -19.73 -6.65
CA ASP A 218 -9.02 -20.15 -7.36
C ASP A 218 -7.98 -19.05 -7.47
N ARG A 219 -8.37 -17.80 -7.20
CA ARG A 219 -7.50 -16.64 -7.30
C ARG A 219 -7.83 -15.59 -6.22
N PRO A 220 -7.61 -15.94 -4.95
CA PRO A 220 -7.93 -15.05 -3.83
C PRO A 220 -7.04 -13.80 -3.86
N SER A 221 -7.58 -12.70 -3.35
CA SER A 221 -6.85 -11.44 -3.13
C SER A 221 -7.05 -10.95 -1.71
N SER A 222 -6.12 -10.12 -1.25
CA SER A 222 -6.18 -9.49 0.07
C SER A 222 -5.37 -8.20 0.06
N SER A 223 -5.81 -7.23 0.86
CA SER A 223 -5.04 -6.03 1.16
C SER A 223 -3.88 -6.27 2.14
N ALA A 224 -3.71 -7.52 2.60
CA ALA A 224 -2.52 -8.00 3.32
C ALA A 224 -1.83 -9.05 2.47
N PHE A 225 -0.56 -8.87 2.17
CA PHE A 225 0.16 -9.77 1.28
C PHE A 225 1.63 -9.89 1.66
N LEU A 226 2.18 -11.05 1.34
CA LEU A 226 3.61 -11.30 1.32
C LEU A 226 4.14 -11.07 -0.10
N ALA A 227 5.34 -10.52 -0.20
CA ALA A 227 6.02 -10.38 -1.49
C ALA A 227 7.52 -10.55 -1.33
N ALA A 228 8.13 -11.31 -2.24
CA ALA A 228 9.57 -11.31 -2.47
C ALA A 228 9.79 -10.85 -3.91
N ALA A 229 10.64 -9.86 -4.11
CA ALA A 229 10.73 -9.16 -5.37
C ALA A 229 12.17 -8.80 -5.75
N GLU A 230 12.38 -8.76 -7.06
CA GLU A 230 13.57 -8.19 -7.69
C GLU A 230 13.12 -7.09 -8.66
N VAL A 231 13.69 -5.92 -8.54
CA VAL A 231 13.41 -4.76 -9.40
C VAL A 231 14.67 -4.41 -10.18
N TRP A 232 14.53 -4.25 -11.48
CA TRP A 232 15.63 -4.02 -12.39
C TRP A 232 15.37 -2.77 -13.23
N ARG A 233 16.40 -2.03 -13.53
CA ARG A 233 16.36 -0.93 -14.50
C ARG A 233 16.78 -1.45 -15.86
N ALA A 234 15.99 -1.16 -16.89
CA ALA A 234 16.35 -1.37 -18.29
C ALA A 234 17.51 -0.46 -18.69
#